data_17a63782e2df54d494a57810cb0c9412
#
_entry.id   17a63782e2df54d494a57810cb0c9412
#
_cell.length_a   1.000
_cell.length_b   1.000
_cell.length_c   1.000
_cell.angle_alpha   90.00
_cell.angle_beta   90.00
_cell.angle_gamma   90.00
#
_symmetry.space_group_name_H-M   'P 1'
#
loop_
_entity.id
_entity.type
_entity.pdbx_description
1 polymer ?
#
loop_
_entity_poly.entity_id
_entity_poly.type
_entity_poly.pdbx_seq_one_letter_code
_entity_poly.pdbx_strand_id
1 'polypeptide(L)'
;MENVINVWEEYGLTRSWNNPKLDIQRKANTQKDLFFVGVFSNKIIATAMFGYDGHRGWLNYFAVLPQFQKSGFGKQLLEFGELLLVDKGCPKLNLQIRANNKEAINFYKAVGYNEDEVISFGKRLIED
;
A
#
# COMPACT_ATOMS: atom_id res chain seq x y z
N MET A 1 -8.99 13.38 1.69
CA MET A 1 -7.76 13.14 2.49
C MET A 1 -8.07 12.56 3.87
N GLU A 2 -8.96 13.17 4.65
CA GLU A 2 -9.29 12.68 5.99
C GLU A 2 -9.88 11.27 5.99
N ASN A 3 -10.71 10.91 5.01
CA ASN A 3 -11.28 9.58 4.90
C ASN A 3 -10.20 8.51 4.68
N VAL A 4 -9.16 8.85 3.91
CA VAL A 4 -8.02 7.95 3.70
C VAL A 4 -7.24 7.77 5.01
N ILE A 5 -6.98 8.86 5.72
CA ILE A 5 -6.27 8.81 7.00
C ILE A 5 -7.05 7.99 8.01
N ASN A 6 -8.38 8.12 8.04
CA ASN A 6 -9.22 7.32 8.92
C ASN A 6 -9.10 5.81 8.63
N VAL A 7 -9.03 5.42 7.36
CA VAL A 7 -8.78 4.01 6.99
C VAL A 7 -7.43 3.55 7.53
N TRP A 8 -6.39 4.37 7.38
CA TRP A 8 -5.05 4.02 7.87
C TRP A 8 -5.02 3.88 9.39
N GLU A 9 -5.70 4.77 10.11
CA GLU A 9 -5.77 4.70 11.58
C GLU A 9 -6.51 3.44 12.04
N GLU A 10 -7.66 3.12 11.43
CA GLU A 10 -8.41 1.91 11.76
C GLU A 10 -7.64 0.63 11.43
N TYR A 11 -6.84 0.63 10.38
CA TYR A 11 -6.00 -0.52 10.00
C TYR A 11 -4.73 -0.63 10.86
N GLY A 12 -4.34 0.45 11.54
CA GLY A 12 -3.13 0.48 12.36
C GLY A 12 -1.84 0.78 11.59
N LEU A 13 -1.94 1.48 10.47
CA LEU A 13 -0.78 1.85 9.65
C LEU A 13 -0.08 3.12 10.12
N THR A 14 -0.78 3.96 10.89
CA THR A 14 -0.17 5.20 11.36
C THR A 14 0.80 4.92 12.51
N ARG A 15 1.94 5.59 12.49
CA ARG A 15 2.99 5.49 13.50
C ARG A 15 3.44 6.91 13.86
N SER A 16 4.00 7.06 15.09
CA SER A 16 4.43 8.37 15.58
C SER A 16 5.54 9.00 14.73
N TRP A 17 6.29 8.20 13.99
CA TRP A 17 7.36 8.68 13.10
C TRP A 17 6.91 8.98 11.68
N ASN A 18 5.64 8.77 11.37
CA ASN A 18 5.05 9.05 10.05
C ASN A 18 4.09 10.23 10.14
N ASN A 19 4.00 10.99 9.06
CA ASN A 19 2.99 12.02 8.88
C ASN A 19 2.11 11.67 7.69
N PRO A 20 0.89 11.12 7.91
CA PRO A 20 0.03 10.66 6.81
C PRO A 20 -0.36 11.76 5.84
N LYS A 21 -0.57 12.99 6.32
CA LYS A 21 -0.91 14.12 5.43
C LYS A 21 0.24 14.45 4.50
N LEU A 22 1.47 14.47 5.01
CA LEU A 22 2.65 14.73 4.18
C LEU A 22 2.88 13.61 3.17
N ASP A 23 2.65 12.35 3.56
CA ASP A 23 2.79 11.22 2.65
C ASP A 23 1.80 11.32 1.50
N ILE A 24 0.54 11.69 1.77
CA ILE A 24 -0.46 11.90 0.72
C ILE A 24 -0.04 13.05 -0.20
N GLN A 25 0.43 14.16 0.37
CA GLN A 25 0.87 15.32 -0.42
C GLN A 25 2.05 14.98 -1.31
N ARG A 26 3.05 14.24 -0.78
CA ARG A 26 4.21 13.78 -1.54
C ARG A 26 3.77 12.90 -2.70
N LYS A 27 2.85 11.98 -2.47
CA LYS A 27 2.34 11.07 -3.52
C LYS A 27 1.54 11.84 -4.56
N ALA A 28 0.71 12.78 -4.15
CA ALA A 28 -0.06 13.62 -5.07
C ALA A 28 0.84 14.43 -6.01
N ASN A 29 2.05 14.78 -5.57
CA ASN A 29 3.01 15.54 -6.35
C ASN A 29 3.94 14.65 -7.20
N THR A 30 3.97 13.34 -6.96
CA THR A 30 4.92 12.43 -7.63
C THR A 30 4.21 11.51 -8.61
N GLN A 31 3.35 10.63 -8.14
CA GLN A 31 2.66 9.65 -8.98
C GLN A 31 1.20 9.53 -8.56
N LYS A 32 0.49 10.62 -8.72
CA LYS A 32 -0.92 10.75 -8.33
C LYS A 32 -1.80 9.68 -8.95
N ASP A 33 -1.52 9.30 -10.19
CA ASP A 33 -2.27 8.29 -10.95
C ASP A 33 -2.12 6.86 -10.40
N LEU A 34 -1.23 6.65 -9.43
CA LEU A 34 -0.99 5.36 -8.79
C LEU A 34 -1.46 5.29 -7.33
N PHE A 35 -2.17 6.31 -6.87
CA PHE A 35 -2.79 6.30 -5.55
C PHE A 35 -4.29 6.00 -5.70
N PHE A 36 -4.74 4.89 -5.15
CA PHE A 36 -6.09 4.40 -5.32
C PHE A 36 -6.83 4.22 -4.01
N VAL A 37 -8.14 4.34 -4.10
CA VAL A 37 -9.04 4.01 -2.99
C VAL A 37 -10.08 3.01 -3.48
N GLY A 38 -10.50 2.13 -2.56
CA GLY A 38 -11.66 1.27 -2.78
C GLY A 38 -12.88 1.89 -2.13
N VAL A 39 -14.00 1.94 -2.86
CA VAL A 39 -15.24 2.56 -2.38
C VAL A 39 -16.36 1.52 -2.39
N PHE A 40 -17.09 1.46 -1.28
CA PHE A 40 -18.28 0.63 -1.15
C PHE A 40 -19.38 1.44 -0.48
N SER A 41 -20.55 1.52 -1.12
CA SER A 41 -21.71 2.30 -0.62
C SER A 41 -21.31 3.75 -0.25
N ASN A 42 -20.58 4.41 -1.14
CA ASN A 42 -20.11 5.80 -0.99
C ASN A 42 -19.12 6.01 0.17
N LYS A 43 -18.58 4.94 0.73
CA LYS A 43 -17.57 5.02 1.80
C LYS A 43 -16.24 4.49 1.30
N ILE A 44 -15.15 5.18 1.63
CA ILE A 44 -13.79 4.68 1.38
C ILE A 44 -13.51 3.56 2.37
N ILE A 45 -13.24 2.36 1.87
CA ILE A 45 -13.00 1.16 2.68
C ILE A 45 -11.59 0.60 2.50
N ALA A 46 -10.86 1.06 1.50
CA ALA A 46 -9.53 0.54 1.19
C ALA A 46 -8.68 1.61 0.53
N THR A 47 -7.36 1.47 0.68
CA THR A 47 -6.38 2.35 0.03
C THR A 47 -5.21 1.54 -0.49
N ALA A 48 -4.52 2.06 -1.51
CA ALA A 48 -3.26 1.52 -1.98
C ALA A 48 -2.43 2.61 -2.66
N MET A 49 -1.18 2.74 -2.28
CA MET A 49 -0.20 3.59 -2.96
C MET A 49 0.77 2.73 -3.73
N PHE A 50 0.68 2.76 -5.04
CA PHE A 50 1.65 2.11 -5.91
C PHE A 50 2.66 3.13 -6.42
N GLY A 51 3.87 2.68 -6.70
CA GLY A 51 4.89 3.51 -7.30
C GLY A 51 5.74 2.69 -8.25
N TYR A 52 6.33 3.33 -9.26
CA TYR A 52 7.26 2.71 -10.19
C TYR A 52 8.43 3.67 -10.40
N ASP A 53 9.64 3.20 -10.08
CA ASP A 53 10.85 4.02 -10.18
C ASP A 53 11.63 3.80 -11.48
N GLY A 54 11.08 3.04 -12.42
CA GLY A 54 11.74 2.67 -13.66
C GLY A 54 12.48 1.33 -13.57
N HIS A 55 12.61 0.78 -12.38
CA HIS A 55 13.27 -0.50 -12.14
C HIS A 55 12.36 -1.50 -11.42
N ARG A 56 11.73 -1.06 -10.33
CA ARG A 56 10.82 -1.87 -9.51
C ARG A 56 9.59 -1.07 -9.15
N GLY A 57 8.46 -1.78 -9.00
CA GLY A 57 7.27 -1.22 -8.40
C GLY A 57 7.31 -1.36 -6.88
N TRP A 58 6.61 -0.47 -6.19
CA TRP A 58 6.49 -0.47 -4.74
C TRP A 58 5.05 -0.25 -4.33
N LEU A 59 4.65 -0.94 -3.26
CA LEU A 59 3.33 -0.78 -2.66
C LEU A 59 3.51 -0.28 -1.22
N ASN A 60 2.83 0.82 -0.90
CA ASN A 60 2.80 1.42 0.42
C ASN A 60 1.36 1.72 0.83
N TYR A 61 1.11 1.82 2.12
CA TYR A 61 -0.21 2.18 2.66
C TYR A 61 -1.36 1.38 2.05
N PHE A 62 -1.13 0.08 1.88
CA PHE A 62 -2.18 -0.85 1.47
C PHE A 62 -2.99 -1.24 2.71
N ALA A 63 -4.28 -0.91 2.69
CA ALA A 63 -5.15 -1.15 3.82
C ALA A 63 -6.58 -1.40 3.36
N VAL A 64 -7.26 -2.29 4.07
CA VAL A 64 -8.71 -2.52 3.94
C VAL A 64 -9.29 -2.43 5.34
N LEU A 65 -10.41 -1.71 5.52
CA LEU A 65 -11.06 -1.63 6.83
C LEU A 65 -11.36 -3.03 7.37
N PRO A 66 -11.19 -3.27 8.69
CA PRO A 66 -11.33 -4.61 9.26
C PRO A 66 -12.64 -5.32 8.91
N GLN A 67 -13.75 -4.60 8.86
CA GLN A 67 -15.06 -5.18 8.56
C GLN A 67 -15.20 -5.59 7.08
N PHE A 68 -14.31 -5.19 6.22
CA PHE A 68 -14.30 -5.55 4.80
C PHE A 68 -13.16 -6.49 4.42
N GLN A 69 -12.34 -6.91 5.38
CA GLN A 69 -11.30 -7.90 5.15
C GLN A 69 -11.92 -9.28 4.90
N LYS A 70 -11.18 -10.15 4.22
CA LYS A 70 -11.59 -11.52 3.88
C LYS A 70 -12.78 -11.60 2.92
N SER A 71 -13.18 -10.49 2.30
CA SER A 71 -14.26 -10.46 1.31
C SER A 71 -13.75 -10.26 -0.13
N GLY A 72 -12.43 -10.34 -0.34
CA GLY A 72 -11.83 -10.24 -1.66
C GLY A 72 -11.49 -8.83 -2.12
N PHE A 73 -11.83 -7.79 -1.37
CA PHE A 73 -11.55 -6.41 -1.76
C PHE A 73 -10.05 -6.12 -1.85
N GLY A 74 -9.27 -6.61 -0.89
CA GLY A 74 -7.82 -6.41 -0.90
C GLY A 74 -7.17 -7.05 -2.11
N LYS A 75 -7.56 -8.28 -2.43
CA LYS A 75 -7.05 -8.98 -3.61
C LYS A 75 -7.40 -8.25 -4.90
N GLN A 76 -8.65 -7.76 -5.03
CA GLN A 76 -9.09 -7.01 -6.21
C GLN A 76 -8.30 -5.73 -6.38
N LEU A 77 -8.10 -4.97 -5.32
CA LEU A 77 -7.34 -3.71 -5.36
C LEU A 77 -5.89 -3.97 -5.73
N LEU A 78 -5.28 -5.01 -5.17
CA LEU A 78 -3.91 -5.39 -5.46
C LEU A 78 -3.75 -5.79 -6.94
N GLU A 79 -4.64 -6.63 -7.45
CA GLU A 79 -4.62 -7.06 -8.85
C GLU A 79 -4.81 -5.88 -9.81
N PHE A 80 -5.67 -4.94 -9.47
CA PHE A 80 -5.88 -3.74 -10.26
C PHE A 80 -4.57 -2.93 -10.38
N GLY A 81 -3.87 -2.73 -9.28
CA GLY A 81 -2.59 -2.03 -9.27
C GLY A 81 -1.51 -2.78 -10.04
N GLU A 82 -1.48 -4.12 -9.90
CA GLU A 82 -0.52 -4.96 -10.64
C GLU A 82 -0.69 -4.79 -12.15
N LEU A 83 -1.93 -4.79 -12.64
CA LEU A 83 -2.21 -4.60 -14.08
C LEU A 83 -1.76 -3.23 -14.57
N LEU A 84 -1.99 -2.19 -13.80
CA LEU A 84 -1.52 -0.84 -14.16
C LEU A 84 -0.01 -0.76 -14.21
N LEU A 85 0.69 -1.41 -13.29
CA LEU A 85 2.15 -1.45 -13.29
C LEU A 85 2.68 -2.22 -14.49
N VAL A 86 2.06 -3.34 -14.85
CA VAL A 86 2.43 -4.10 -16.05
C VAL A 86 2.30 -3.22 -17.30
N ASP A 87 1.23 -2.44 -17.40
CA ASP A 87 1.03 -1.49 -18.50
C ASP A 87 2.15 -0.45 -18.60
N LYS A 88 2.74 -0.08 -17.46
CA LYS A 88 3.87 0.86 -17.43
C LYS A 88 5.23 0.18 -17.68
N GLY A 89 5.25 -1.12 -17.87
CA GLY A 89 6.48 -1.89 -18.10
C GLY A 89 7.17 -2.34 -16.81
N CYS A 90 6.51 -2.28 -15.66
CA CYS A 90 7.08 -2.66 -14.38
C CYS A 90 7.25 -4.20 -14.28
N PRO A 91 8.47 -4.72 -14.08
CA PRO A 91 8.69 -6.17 -14.09
C PRO A 91 8.42 -6.86 -12.76
N LYS A 92 8.41 -6.13 -11.65
CA LYS A 92 8.26 -6.72 -10.32
C LYS A 92 7.73 -5.68 -9.34
N LEU A 93 6.75 -6.08 -8.53
CA LEU A 93 6.20 -5.28 -7.44
C LEU A 93 6.78 -5.75 -6.11
N ASN A 94 7.39 -4.84 -5.37
CA ASN A 94 7.93 -5.09 -4.05
C ASN A 94 7.09 -4.37 -2.99
N LEU A 95 7.13 -4.93 -1.78
CA LEU A 95 6.54 -4.29 -0.62
C LEU A 95 7.30 -4.71 0.63
N GLN A 96 7.15 -3.96 1.69
CA GLN A 96 7.74 -4.28 2.97
C GLN A 96 6.65 -4.55 3.99
N ILE A 97 6.84 -5.59 4.79
CA ILE A 97 5.92 -5.99 5.84
C ILE A 97 6.73 -6.06 7.12
N ARG A 98 6.17 -5.54 8.22
CA ARG A 98 6.80 -5.72 9.52
C ARG A 98 6.90 -7.21 9.84
N ALA A 99 8.08 -7.63 10.33
CA ALA A 99 8.37 -9.04 10.54
C ALA A 99 7.38 -9.75 11.47
N ASN A 100 6.74 -9.01 12.38
CA ASN A 100 5.76 -9.57 13.31
C ASN A 100 4.32 -9.52 12.81
N ASN A 101 4.07 -8.98 11.62
CA ASN A 101 2.72 -8.91 11.05
C ASN A 101 2.42 -10.17 10.24
N LYS A 102 2.06 -11.24 10.95
CA LYS A 102 1.83 -12.56 10.34
C LYS A 102 0.60 -12.58 9.44
N GLU A 103 -0.43 -11.82 9.75
CA GLU A 103 -1.64 -11.75 8.91
C GLU A 103 -1.31 -11.19 7.53
N ALA A 104 -0.55 -10.10 7.45
CA ALA A 104 -0.15 -9.51 6.18
C ALA A 104 0.77 -10.47 5.41
N ILE A 105 1.74 -11.09 6.07
CA ILE A 105 2.63 -12.07 5.44
C ILE A 105 1.81 -13.20 4.81
N ASN A 106 0.86 -13.75 5.54
CA ASN A 106 0.01 -14.83 5.04
C ASN A 106 -0.86 -14.38 3.87
N PHE A 107 -1.41 -13.17 3.94
CA PHE A 107 -2.21 -12.61 2.84
C PHE A 107 -1.40 -12.51 1.57
N TYR A 108 -0.20 -11.91 1.62
CA TYR A 108 0.60 -11.73 0.42
C TYR A 108 1.10 -13.05 -0.14
N LYS A 109 1.46 -14.01 0.70
CA LYS A 109 1.81 -15.38 0.23
C LYS A 109 0.63 -16.02 -0.49
N ALA A 110 -0.58 -15.86 0.03
CA ALA A 110 -1.77 -16.45 -0.57
C ALA A 110 -2.10 -15.87 -1.96
N VAL A 111 -1.69 -14.62 -2.23
CA VAL A 111 -1.93 -13.96 -3.52
C VAL A 111 -0.70 -13.95 -4.43
N GLY A 112 0.29 -14.76 -4.13
CA GLY A 112 1.40 -15.05 -5.05
C GLY A 112 2.70 -14.31 -4.77
N TYR A 113 2.83 -13.63 -3.64
CA TYR A 113 4.07 -12.96 -3.27
C TYR A 113 4.98 -13.90 -2.47
N ASN A 114 6.27 -13.73 -2.65
CA ASN A 114 7.29 -14.50 -1.94
C ASN A 114 8.26 -13.56 -1.24
N GLU A 115 8.81 -14.04 -0.11
CA GLU A 115 9.85 -13.29 0.59
C GLU A 115 11.14 -13.29 -0.22
N ASP A 116 11.72 -12.12 -0.42
CA ASP A 116 13.04 -11.99 -1.06
C ASP A 116 14.15 -12.18 -0.03
N GLU A 117 15.27 -12.74 -0.48
CA GLU A 117 16.45 -12.93 0.35
C GLU A 117 17.30 -11.65 0.38
N VAL A 118 16.72 -10.57 0.97
CA VAL A 118 17.37 -9.26 1.06
C VAL A 118 17.18 -8.69 2.46
N ILE A 119 18.09 -7.82 2.84
CA ILE A 119 17.96 -7.04 4.08
C ILE A 119 17.60 -5.62 3.67
N SER A 120 16.59 -5.05 4.32
CA SER A 120 16.16 -3.69 4.05
C SER A 120 16.88 -2.72 4.99
N PHE A 121 17.51 -1.70 4.41
CA PHE A 121 18.10 -0.60 5.15
C PHE A 121 17.32 0.68 4.88
N GLY A 122 17.26 1.53 5.88
CA GLY A 122 16.64 2.83 5.72
C GLY A 122 17.39 3.89 6.51
N LYS A 123 17.32 5.13 6.04
CA LYS A 123 17.84 6.29 6.75
C LYS A 123 16.84 7.43 6.56
N ARG A 124 16.35 7.97 7.68
CA ARG A 124 15.45 9.11 7.59
C ARG A 124 16.25 10.35 7.16
N LEU A 125 15.77 11.01 6.12
CA LEU A 125 16.42 12.21 5.58
C LEU A 125 15.75 13.48 6.07
N ILE A 126 14.45 13.43 6.34
CA ILE A 126 13.65 14.55 6.83
C ILE A 126 12.79 14.02 7.98
N GLU A 127 12.68 14.77 9.07
CA GLU A 127 11.75 14.44 10.14
C GLU A 127 10.32 14.83 9.74
N ASP A 128 9.37 13.93 9.97
CA ASP A 128 7.95 14.17 9.68
C ASP A 128 7.22 14.76 10.88
#